data_34fbf0d4d3cd351d3817f7e1d6a56367
#
_entry.id   34fbf0d4d3cd351d3817f7e1d6a56367
#
_cell.length_a   1.000
_cell.length_b   1.000
_cell.length_c   1.000
_cell.angle_alpha   90.00
_cell.angle_beta   90.00
_cell.angle_gamma   90.00
#
_symmetry.space_group_name_H-M   'P 1'
#
loop_
_entity.id
_entity.type
_entity.pdbx_description
1 polymer ?
#
loop_
_entity_poly.entity_id
_entity_poly.type
_entity_poly.pdbx_seq_one_letter_code
_entity_poly.pdbx_strand_id
1 'polypeptide(L)'
;IMTSDSNFPEHYFNDEIHEECGVFGVFGVENASSLAYYGLHALQHRGQEGCGIVCVDENKNFKRVKGEGLVTEIFNEKNLETLKGDSAIAHVRYPTHGGGGIENVQPFLFRHHTGDFALGHNGNLVNSKELARYLEHKGSLFQSTSDSELLAHLIKKDNNGKHRIHNIVDALNMIEGAFAFLILSDKRLYCARDKYGL
;
A
#
# COMPACT_ATOMS: atom_id res chain seq x y z
N ILE A 1 -7.63 -7.25 59.93
CA ILE A 1 -8.59 -7.47 58.82
C ILE A 1 -8.18 -6.50 57.74
N MET A 2 -7.37 -6.97 56.79
CA MET A 2 -7.00 -6.25 55.59
C MET A 2 -7.82 -6.81 54.45
N THR A 3 -8.67 -5.99 53.86
CA THR A 3 -9.42 -6.30 52.63
C THR A 3 -8.56 -5.97 51.45
N SER A 4 -8.24 -6.97 50.64
CA SER A 4 -7.57 -6.85 49.37
C SER A 4 -8.59 -6.52 48.27
N ASP A 5 -8.70 -5.26 47.90
CA ASP A 5 -9.37 -4.86 46.67
C ASP A 5 -8.30 -4.63 45.57
N SER A 6 -8.01 -5.68 44.83
CA SER A 6 -7.26 -5.59 43.57
C SER A 6 -8.25 -5.62 42.41
N ASN A 7 -8.93 -4.51 42.16
CA ASN A 7 -9.64 -4.27 40.91
C ASN A 7 -8.66 -3.70 39.87
N PHE A 8 -7.83 -4.56 39.26
CA PHE A 8 -7.25 -4.28 37.97
C PHE A 8 -8.26 -4.74 36.90
N PRO A 9 -8.67 -3.89 35.97
CA PRO A 9 -9.54 -4.32 34.88
C PRO A 9 -8.76 -5.29 33.99
N GLU A 10 -9.29 -6.54 33.90
CA GLU A 10 -8.79 -7.64 33.06
C GLU A 10 -8.92 -7.38 31.54
N HIS A 11 -8.99 -6.14 31.08
CA HIS A 11 -9.22 -5.79 29.68
C HIS A 11 -8.00 -5.27 28.93
N TYR A 12 -6.77 -5.53 29.41
CA TYR A 12 -5.58 -4.92 28.78
C TYR A 12 -4.74 -5.85 27.90
N PHE A 13 -5.08 -7.12 27.70
CA PHE A 13 -4.28 -8.01 26.82
C PHE A 13 -5.20 -8.94 26.02
N ASN A 14 -6.06 -8.37 25.20
CA ASN A 14 -6.56 -9.05 24.02
C ASN A 14 -5.84 -8.47 22.79
N ASP A 15 -4.51 -8.51 22.81
CA ASP A 15 -3.69 -8.40 21.60
C ASP A 15 -3.79 -9.73 20.85
N GLU A 16 -4.97 -10.00 20.28
CA GLU A 16 -5.04 -10.90 19.16
C GLU A 16 -4.21 -10.23 18.06
N ILE A 17 -3.15 -10.92 17.63
CA ILE A 17 -2.36 -10.51 16.47
C ILE A 17 -3.31 -10.53 15.28
N HIS A 18 -3.88 -9.37 14.95
CA HIS A 18 -4.71 -9.21 13.78
C HIS A 18 -3.79 -9.21 12.57
N GLU A 19 -3.94 -10.20 11.71
CA GLU A 19 -3.25 -10.21 10.42
C GLU A 19 -3.82 -9.11 9.55
N GLU A 20 -3.03 -8.09 9.30
CA GLU A 20 -3.44 -6.90 8.56
C GLU A 20 -2.78 -6.89 7.19
N CYS A 21 -3.60 -6.69 6.13
CA CYS A 21 -3.17 -6.47 4.74
C CYS A 21 -2.07 -7.41 4.23
N GLY A 22 -1.80 -7.37 2.96
CA GLY A 22 -0.68 -8.06 2.35
C GLY A 22 -0.26 -7.36 1.07
N VAL A 23 1.05 -7.27 0.84
CA VAL A 23 1.62 -6.72 -0.39
C VAL A 23 2.43 -7.79 -1.12
N PHE A 24 2.36 -7.78 -2.44
CA PHE A 24 3.13 -8.67 -3.29
C PHE A 24 3.72 -7.87 -4.46
N GLY A 25 4.96 -8.15 -4.83
CA GLY A 25 5.62 -7.47 -5.94
C GLY A 25 6.48 -8.40 -6.77
N VAL A 26 6.48 -8.21 -8.07
CA VAL A 26 7.28 -8.95 -9.04
C VAL A 26 7.78 -7.98 -10.11
N PHE A 27 9.03 -8.15 -10.54
CA PHE A 27 9.69 -7.23 -11.47
C PHE A 27 10.56 -7.98 -12.48
N GLY A 28 10.40 -7.65 -13.76
CA GLY A 28 11.20 -8.20 -14.84
C GLY A 28 10.91 -9.68 -15.15
N VAL A 29 9.68 -10.14 -14.92
CA VAL A 29 9.29 -11.53 -15.08
C VAL A 29 8.09 -11.65 -16.02
N GLU A 30 8.16 -12.52 -17.00
CA GLU A 30 7.04 -12.80 -17.90
C GLU A 30 5.79 -13.22 -17.09
N ASN A 31 4.61 -12.75 -17.52
CA ASN A 31 3.33 -13.01 -16.85
C ASN A 31 3.26 -12.50 -15.39
N ALA A 32 3.84 -11.33 -15.12
CA ALA A 32 3.88 -10.72 -13.80
C ALA A 32 2.51 -10.61 -13.13
N SER A 33 1.44 -10.33 -13.89
CA SER A 33 0.08 -10.24 -13.35
C SER A 33 -0.46 -11.59 -12.87
N SER A 34 -0.14 -12.69 -13.54
CA SER A 34 -0.53 -14.04 -13.11
C SER A 34 0.18 -14.40 -11.81
N LEU A 35 1.47 -14.10 -11.70
CA LEU A 35 2.22 -14.30 -10.45
C LEU A 35 1.67 -13.42 -9.32
N ALA A 36 1.30 -12.17 -9.62
CA ALA A 36 0.67 -11.28 -8.66
C ALA A 36 -0.69 -11.82 -8.19
N TYR A 37 -1.51 -12.35 -9.09
CA TYR A 37 -2.78 -13.00 -8.75
C TYR A 37 -2.57 -14.18 -7.79
N TYR A 38 -1.65 -15.09 -8.08
CA TYR A 38 -1.35 -16.22 -7.19
C TYR A 38 -0.74 -15.75 -5.86
N GLY A 39 0.07 -14.70 -5.89
CA GLY A 39 0.58 -14.06 -4.67
C GLY A 39 -0.54 -13.50 -3.79
N LEU A 40 -1.52 -12.81 -4.38
CA LEU A 40 -2.71 -12.33 -3.65
C LEU A 40 -3.56 -13.48 -3.12
N HIS A 41 -3.75 -14.54 -3.91
CA HIS A 41 -4.49 -15.71 -3.48
C HIS A 41 -3.85 -16.37 -2.25
N ALA A 42 -2.52 -16.47 -2.24
CA ALA A 42 -1.77 -16.97 -1.08
C ALA A 42 -1.88 -16.06 0.15
N LEU A 43 -2.03 -14.73 -0.08
CA LEU A 43 -2.17 -13.72 0.97
C LEU A 43 -3.64 -13.42 1.35
N GLN A 44 -4.62 -14.12 0.77
CA GLN A 44 -6.05 -13.82 0.97
C GLN A 44 -6.48 -13.88 2.43
N HIS A 45 -5.86 -14.74 3.24
CA HIS A 45 -6.12 -14.85 4.68
C HIS A 45 -5.78 -13.57 5.45
N ARG A 46 -4.92 -12.69 4.88
CA ARG A 46 -4.52 -11.42 5.47
C ARG A 46 -5.45 -10.25 5.12
N GLY A 47 -6.33 -10.40 4.14
CA GLY A 47 -7.24 -9.31 3.76
C GLY A 47 -8.38 -9.81 2.86
N GLN A 48 -9.62 -9.47 3.23
CA GLN A 48 -10.84 -9.92 2.57
C GLN A 48 -11.78 -8.77 2.16
N GLU A 49 -11.44 -7.53 2.49
CA GLU A 49 -12.28 -6.37 2.18
C GLU A 49 -12.12 -5.92 0.72
N GLY A 50 -10.92 -6.04 0.19
CA GLY A 50 -10.65 -5.66 -1.18
C GLY A 50 -9.25 -6.05 -1.62
N CYS A 51 -9.04 -6.05 -2.92
CA CYS A 51 -7.74 -6.36 -3.50
C CYS A 51 -7.51 -5.64 -4.83
N GLY A 52 -6.26 -5.55 -5.24
CA GLY A 52 -5.90 -4.92 -6.49
C GLY A 52 -4.54 -5.35 -7.01
N ILE A 53 -4.38 -5.21 -8.33
CA ILE A 53 -3.12 -5.42 -9.04
C ILE A 53 -2.88 -4.21 -9.95
N VAL A 54 -1.67 -3.69 -9.92
CA VAL A 54 -1.14 -2.77 -10.94
C VAL A 54 0.00 -3.45 -11.67
N CYS A 55 -0.06 -3.44 -12.99
CA CYS A 55 0.94 -4.01 -13.88
C CYS A 55 1.50 -2.92 -14.80
N VAL A 56 2.77 -3.05 -15.18
CA VAL A 56 3.43 -2.19 -16.18
C VAL A 56 3.70 -3.03 -17.42
N ASP A 57 3.18 -2.58 -18.58
CA ASP A 57 3.39 -3.23 -19.85
C ASP A 57 4.76 -2.86 -20.49
N GLU A 58 5.12 -3.54 -21.58
CA GLU A 58 6.35 -3.30 -22.35
C GLU A 58 6.47 -1.87 -22.89
N ASN A 59 5.34 -1.19 -23.11
CA ASN A 59 5.26 0.20 -23.55
C ASN A 59 5.30 1.20 -22.40
N LYS A 60 5.55 0.73 -21.16
CA LYS A 60 5.59 1.52 -19.93
C LYS A 60 4.25 2.10 -19.50
N ASN A 61 3.14 1.54 -19.99
CA ASN A 61 1.81 1.93 -19.54
C ASN A 61 1.42 1.13 -18.29
N PHE A 62 0.80 1.84 -17.36
CA PHE A 62 0.26 1.25 -16.16
C PHE A 62 -1.19 0.80 -16.40
N LYS A 63 -1.47 -0.44 -16.04
CA LYS A 63 -2.79 -1.03 -16.02
C LYS A 63 -3.15 -1.40 -14.59
N ARG A 64 -4.39 -1.13 -14.19
CA ARG A 64 -4.87 -1.43 -12.85
C ARG A 64 -6.23 -2.11 -12.88
N VAL A 65 -6.37 -3.18 -12.10
CA VAL A 65 -7.66 -3.77 -11.71
C VAL A 65 -7.69 -3.81 -10.19
N LYS A 66 -8.77 -3.33 -9.59
CA LYS A 66 -9.03 -3.41 -8.16
C LYS A 66 -10.52 -3.49 -7.88
N GLY A 67 -10.89 -4.02 -6.73
CA GLY A 67 -12.27 -4.15 -6.31
C GLY A 67 -12.41 -4.44 -4.83
N GLU A 68 -13.61 -4.28 -4.32
CA GLU A 68 -14.02 -4.73 -2.99
C GLU A 68 -14.46 -6.19 -3.09
N GLY A 69 -13.98 -7.05 -2.19
CA GLY A 69 -14.25 -8.47 -2.15
C GLY A 69 -13.01 -9.35 -2.24
N LEU A 70 -13.22 -10.64 -2.39
CA LEU A 70 -12.16 -11.64 -2.46
C LEU A 70 -11.41 -11.60 -3.80
N VAL A 71 -10.17 -12.08 -3.80
CA VAL A 71 -9.32 -12.15 -4.99
C VAL A 71 -10.02 -12.91 -6.13
N THR A 72 -10.69 -14.02 -5.84
CA THR A 72 -11.41 -14.84 -6.81
C THR A 72 -12.71 -14.20 -7.34
N GLU A 73 -13.26 -13.23 -6.63
CA GLU A 73 -14.45 -12.48 -7.06
C GLU A 73 -14.06 -11.32 -7.98
N ILE A 74 -12.94 -10.66 -7.68
CA ILE A 74 -12.47 -9.47 -8.42
C ILE A 74 -11.72 -9.87 -9.69
N PHE A 75 -10.88 -10.92 -9.63
CA PHE A 75 -10.05 -11.31 -10.76
C PHE A 75 -10.64 -12.52 -11.50
N ASN A 76 -10.71 -12.38 -12.81
CA ASN A 76 -11.09 -13.42 -13.77
C ASN A 76 -10.16 -13.38 -14.99
N GLU A 77 -10.22 -14.38 -15.86
CA GLU A 77 -9.37 -14.46 -17.05
C GLU A 77 -9.41 -13.18 -17.88
N LYS A 78 -10.61 -12.64 -18.10
CA LYS A 78 -10.81 -11.46 -18.95
C LYS A 78 -10.10 -10.21 -18.41
N ASN A 79 -10.18 -9.93 -17.11
CA ASN A 79 -9.53 -8.75 -16.54
C ASN A 79 -8.03 -8.97 -16.28
N LEU A 80 -7.60 -10.20 -16.00
CA LEU A 80 -6.18 -10.55 -15.94
C LEU A 80 -5.49 -10.41 -17.29
N GLU A 81 -6.16 -10.73 -18.41
CA GLU A 81 -5.65 -10.49 -19.75
C GLU A 81 -5.39 -9.00 -20.05
N THR A 82 -6.08 -8.09 -19.37
CA THR A 82 -5.81 -6.65 -19.50
C THR A 82 -4.55 -6.20 -18.78
N LEU A 83 -4.07 -6.99 -17.81
CA LEU A 83 -2.90 -6.72 -16.97
C LEU A 83 -1.62 -7.36 -17.56
N LYS A 84 -1.39 -7.17 -18.86
CA LYS A 84 -0.17 -7.67 -19.52
C LYS A 84 1.02 -6.82 -19.13
N GLY A 85 2.14 -7.48 -18.80
CA GLY A 85 3.40 -6.81 -18.47
C GLY A 85 4.38 -7.73 -17.76
N ASP A 86 5.58 -7.21 -17.55
CA ASP A 86 6.68 -7.91 -16.90
C ASP A 86 6.88 -7.53 -15.43
N SER A 87 6.12 -6.56 -14.95
CA SER A 87 6.28 -6.03 -13.60
C SER A 87 4.92 -5.70 -13.00
N ALA A 88 4.69 -6.11 -11.76
CA ALA A 88 3.44 -5.87 -11.06
C ALA A 88 3.63 -5.69 -9.56
N ILE A 89 2.74 -4.91 -8.95
CA ILE A 89 2.50 -4.91 -7.51
C ILE A 89 1.04 -5.18 -7.22
N ALA A 90 0.79 -5.81 -6.09
CA ALA A 90 -0.53 -6.25 -5.70
C ALA A 90 -0.75 -6.09 -4.19
N HIS A 91 -2.00 -5.99 -3.79
CA HIS A 91 -2.39 -5.75 -2.40
C HIS A 91 -3.71 -6.46 -2.07
N VAL A 92 -3.79 -7.04 -0.88
CA VAL A 92 -5.03 -7.44 -0.22
C VAL A 92 -5.26 -6.56 1.00
N ARG A 93 -6.48 -6.05 1.14
CA ARG A 93 -6.87 -5.15 2.22
C ARG A 93 -7.63 -5.88 3.31
N TYR A 94 -7.20 -5.68 4.55
CA TYR A 94 -7.98 -5.99 5.75
C TYR A 94 -8.79 -4.75 6.18
N PRO A 95 -10.03 -4.93 6.70
CA PRO A 95 -10.81 -3.79 7.19
C PRO A 95 -10.11 -3.09 8.33
N THR A 96 -9.73 -1.83 8.13
CA THR A 96 -9.18 -0.97 9.17
C THR A 96 -10.23 0.04 9.63
N HIS A 97 -10.05 0.62 10.81
CA HIS A 97 -10.98 1.60 11.40
C HIS A 97 -11.16 2.90 10.57
N GLY A 98 -10.53 3.04 9.42
CA GLY A 98 -10.52 4.24 8.59
C GLY A 98 -11.59 4.33 7.50
N GLY A 99 -12.59 3.46 7.48
CA GLY A 99 -13.65 3.43 6.47
C GLY A 99 -13.33 2.53 5.27
N GLY A 100 -14.37 1.83 4.78
CA GLY A 100 -14.36 1.06 3.55
C GLY A 100 -14.36 1.97 2.32
N GLY A 101 -14.43 1.37 1.15
CA GLY A 101 -14.62 2.05 -0.13
C GLY A 101 -13.49 1.77 -1.11
N ILE A 102 -13.88 1.68 -2.37
CA ILE A 102 -12.99 1.37 -3.49
C ILE A 102 -11.81 2.36 -3.60
N GLU A 103 -11.97 3.61 -3.14
CA GLU A 103 -10.91 4.62 -3.13
C GLU A 103 -9.73 4.20 -2.26
N ASN A 104 -9.98 3.47 -1.17
CA ASN A 104 -8.97 2.98 -0.24
C ASN A 104 -8.35 1.63 -0.63
N VAL A 105 -8.89 0.95 -1.63
CA VAL A 105 -8.32 -0.31 -2.13
C VAL A 105 -7.03 -0.01 -2.91
N GLN A 106 -5.95 -0.68 -2.53
CA GLN A 106 -4.63 -0.53 -3.12
C GLN A 106 -4.39 -1.63 -4.19
N PRO A 107 -3.33 -1.47 -5.06
CA PRO A 107 -2.36 -0.39 -5.10
C PRO A 107 -2.94 0.93 -5.63
N PHE A 108 -2.43 2.04 -5.09
CA PHE A 108 -2.70 3.36 -5.65
C PHE A 108 -1.87 3.57 -6.93
N LEU A 109 -2.47 4.23 -7.90
CA LEU A 109 -1.80 4.60 -9.15
C LEU A 109 -1.81 6.13 -9.29
N PHE A 110 -0.64 6.72 -9.27
CA PHE A 110 -0.42 8.15 -9.38
C PHE A 110 0.12 8.51 -10.76
N ARG A 111 -0.55 9.45 -11.43
CA ARG A 111 -0.11 9.99 -12.71
C ARG A 111 0.60 11.31 -12.50
N HIS A 112 1.80 11.42 -13.05
CA HIS A 112 2.61 12.62 -12.88
C HIS A 112 3.45 12.90 -14.12
N HIS A 113 3.67 14.19 -14.46
CA HIS A 113 4.42 14.60 -15.63
C HIS A 113 5.89 14.10 -15.67
N THR A 114 6.47 13.78 -14.51
CA THR A 114 7.80 13.16 -14.41
C THR A 114 7.80 11.64 -14.42
N GLY A 115 6.68 11.04 -14.74
CA GLY A 115 6.44 9.59 -14.81
C GLY A 115 5.50 9.07 -13.73
N ASP A 116 4.63 8.18 -14.16
CA ASP A 116 3.66 7.49 -13.32
C ASP A 116 4.34 6.53 -12.35
N PHE A 117 3.66 6.21 -11.26
CA PHE A 117 4.09 5.16 -10.34
C PHE A 117 2.89 4.59 -9.58
N ALA A 118 3.04 3.33 -9.16
CA ALA A 118 2.06 2.68 -8.30
C ALA A 118 2.67 2.44 -6.92
N LEU A 119 1.82 2.41 -5.89
CA LEU A 119 2.22 2.27 -4.49
C LEU A 119 1.28 1.29 -3.78
N GLY A 120 1.86 0.32 -3.09
CA GLY A 120 1.20 -0.59 -2.16
C GLY A 120 1.86 -0.50 -0.79
N HIS A 121 1.04 -0.52 0.26
CA HIS A 121 1.45 -0.37 1.64
C HIS A 121 0.76 -1.39 2.53
N ASN A 122 1.55 -2.06 3.35
CA ASN A 122 1.08 -2.80 4.52
C ASN A 122 1.68 -2.17 5.77
N GLY A 123 0.86 -1.84 6.75
CA GLY A 123 1.29 -1.24 8.00
C GLY A 123 0.42 -0.06 8.44
N ASN A 124 0.93 0.70 9.42
CA ASN A 124 0.23 1.85 10.00
C ASN A 124 1.23 2.96 10.34
N LEU A 125 0.95 4.18 9.87
CA LEU A 125 1.79 5.35 10.13
C LEU A 125 1.26 6.11 11.36
N VAL A 126 2.07 6.19 12.40
CA VAL A 126 1.68 6.82 13.67
C VAL A 126 1.64 8.34 13.60
N ASN A 127 2.40 8.97 12.69
CA ASN A 127 2.43 10.42 12.47
C ASN A 127 1.58 10.88 11.28
N SER A 128 0.67 10.03 10.77
CA SER A 128 -0.14 10.29 9.58
C SER A 128 -0.92 11.61 9.65
N LYS A 129 -1.54 11.93 10.79
CA LYS A 129 -2.33 13.17 10.97
C LYS A 129 -1.48 14.43 10.89
N GLU A 130 -0.27 14.40 11.41
CA GLU A 130 0.67 15.53 11.36
C GLU A 130 1.16 15.74 9.92
N LEU A 131 1.54 14.67 9.25
CA LEU A 131 1.98 14.70 7.85
C LEU A 131 0.86 15.18 6.91
N ALA A 132 -0.38 14.73 7.13
CA ALA A 132 -1.52 15.17 6.34
C ALA A 132 -1.70 16.69 6.43
N ARG A 133 -1.74 17.25 7.64
CA ARG A 133 -1.84 18.71 7.87
C ARG A 133 -0.69 19.47 7.20
N TYR A 134 0.54 18.97 7.34
CA TYR A 134 1.71 19.57 6.71
C TYR A 134 1.57 19.62 5.19
N LEU A 135 1.14 18.51 4.56
CA LEU A 135 0.97 18.42 3.11
C LEU A 135 -0.20 19.29 2.61
N GLU A 136 -1.32 19.34 3.33
CA GLU A 136 -2.46 20.22 3.03
C GLU A 136 -2.05 21.70 3.05
N HIS A 137 -1.28 22.13 4.04
CA HIS A 137 -0.70 23.49 4.08
C HIS A 137 0.24 23.78 2.90
N LYS A 138 0.78 22.74 2.26
CA LYS A 138 1.60 22.84 1.04
C LYS A 138 0.80 22.69 -0.24
N GLY A 139 -0.53 22.58 -0.14
CA GLY A 139 -1.45 22.52 -1.27
C GLY A 139 -1.71 21.10 -1.80
N SER A 140 -1.36 20.05 -1.06
CA SER A 140 -1.73 18.68 -1.42
C SER A 140 -3.23 18.45 -1.26
N LEU A 141 -3.83 17.73 -2.21
CA LEU A 141 -5.23 17.31 -2.18
C LEU A 141 -5.25 15.78 -2.11
N PHE A 142 -5.87 15.23 -1.07
CA PHE A 142 -6.01 13.80 -0.88
C PHE A 142 -7.27 13.26 -1.57
N GLN A 143 -7.17 12.08 -2.18
CA GLN A 143 -8.28 11.40 -2.86
C GLN A 143 -8.81 10.21 -2.05
N SER A 144 -8.08 9.79 -1.03
CA SER A 144 -8.44 8.71 -0.13
C SER A 144 -8.24 9.11 1.32
N THR A 145 -8.72 8.29 2.24
CA THR A 145 -8.45 8.45 3.68
C THR A 145 -7.27 7.60 4.14
N SER A 146 -6.58 6.93 3.19
CA SER A 146 -5.44 6.06 3.46
C SER A 146 -4.18 6.86 3.77
N ASP A 147 -3.49 6.50 4.84
CA ASP A 147 -2.17 7.04 5.18
C ASP A 147 -1.10 6.74 4.12
N SER A 148 -1.32 5.72 3.32
CA SER A 148 -0.43 5.35 2.21
C SER A 148 -0.29 6.45 1.15
N GLU A 149 -1.33 7.27 0.95
CA GLU A 149 -1.31 8.37 -0.01
C GLU A 149 -0.33 9.48 0.42
N LEU A 150 -0.07 9.62 1.73
CA LEU A 150 0.90 10.58 2.28
C LEU A 150 2.29 10.38 1.68
N LEU A 151 2.74 9.11 1.59
CA LEU A 151 4.06 8.81 1.03
C LEU A 151 4.16 9.24 -0.44
N ALA A 152 3.10 9.08 -1.23
CA ALA A 152 3.09 9.52 -2.63
C ALA A 152 3.26 11.04 -2.76
N HIS A 153 2.57 11.81 -1.91
CA HIS A 153 2.70 13.25 -1.87
C HIS A 153 4.10 13.69 -1.40
N LEU A 154 4.66 13.04 -0.38
CA LEU A 154 6.02 13.30 0.10
C LEU A 154 7.08 13.05 -0.97
N ILE A 155 7.00 11.94 -1.71
CA ILE A 155 7.92 11.61 -2.82
C ILE A 155 7.89 12.69 -3.91
N LYS A 156 6.74 13.31 -4.13
CA LYS A 156 6.56 14.31 -5.21
C LYS A 156 6.74 15.75 -4.78
N LYS A 157 6.78 16.02 -3.48
CA LYS A 157 6.79 17.37 -2.92
C LYS A 157 7.99 18.21 -3.35
N ASP A 158 9.19 17.62 -3.35
CA ASP A 158 10.45 18.33 -3.63
C ASP A 158 11.13 17.75 -4.89
N ASN A 159 10.56 18.06 -6.05
CA ASN A 159 11.09 17.58 -7.34
C ASN A 159 12.22 18.49 -7.86
N ASN A 160 13.19 18.82 -6.99
CA ASN A 160 14.33 19.73 -7.30
C ASN A 160 15.42 19.06 -8.16
N GLY A 161 15.02 18.25 -9.16
CA GLY A 161 15.96 17.58 -10.05
C GLY A 161 16.72 16.40 -9.42
N LYS A 162 16.39 16.02 -8.19
CA LYS A 162 16.96 14.82 -7.54
C LYS A 162 16.48 13.54 -8.22
N HIS A 163 17.33 12.52 -8.20
CA HIS A 163 16.91 11.18 -8.61
C HIS A 163 15.74 10.67 -7.74
N ARG A 164 14.79 9.98 -8.35
CA ARG A 164 13.60 9.43 -7.66
C ARG A 164 13.93 8.66 -6.37
N ILE A 165 15.03 7.92 -6.34
CA ILE A 165 15.46 7.18 -5.16
C ILE A 165 15.72 8.10 -3.95
N HIS A 166 16.33 9.27 -4.17
CA HIS A 166 16.59 10.22 -3.08
C HIS A 166 15.26 10.79 -2.54
N ASN A 167 14.32 11.11 -3.43
CA ASN A 167 12.99 11.58 -2.99
C ASN A 167 12.24 10.51 -2.20
N ILE A 168 12.36 9.23 -2.58
CA ILE A 168 11.78 8.10 -1.82
C ILE A 168 12.43 8.00 -0.45
N VAL A 169 13.77 8.05 -0.36
CA VAL A 169 14.49 7.97 0.91
C VAL A 169 14.14 9.17 1.82
N ASP A 170 14.14 10.39 1.26
CA ASP A 170 13.76 11.59 2.02
C ASP A 170 12.32 11.49 2.55
N ALA A 171 11.38 10.99 1.74
CA ALA A 171 9.99 10.75 2.16
C ALA A 171 9.87 9.67 3.24
N LEU A 172 10.60 8.56 3.10
CA LEU A 172 10.61 7.48 4.10
C LEU A 172 11.18 7.92 5.45
N ASN A 173 12.13 8.86 5.45
CA ASN A 173 12.67 9.43 6.68
C ASN A 173 11.71 10.37 7.42
N MET A 174 10.61 10.79 6.78
CA MET A 174 9.58 11.63 7.40
C MET A 174 8.46 10.83 8.03
N ILE A 175 8.29 9.57 7.65
CA ILE A 175 7.22 8.72 8.18
C ILE A 175 7.67 7.93 9.41
N GLU A 176 6.74 7.73 10.34
CA GLU A 176 6.95 6.94 11.55
C GLU A 176 5.88 5.86 11.67
N GLY A 177 6.27 4.67 12.12
CA GLY A 177 5.37 3.53 12.31
C GLY A 177 5.94 2.23 11.76
N ALA A 178 5.09 1.20 11.73
CA ALA A 178 5.39 -0.08 11.09
C ALA A 178 4.93 -0.03 9.64
N PHE A 179 5.78 -0.38 8.70
CA PHE A 179 5.43 -0.35 7.28
C PHE A 179 6.24 -1.29 6.40
N ALA A 180 5.57 -1.78 5.37
CA ALA A 180 6.19 -2.36 4.18
C ALA A 180 5.59 -1.68 2.93
N PHE A 181 6.42 -0.99 2.16
CA PHE A 181 6.02 -0.32 0.93
C PHE A 181 6.58 -1.00 -0.31
N LEU A 182 5.74 -1.09 -1.34
CA LEU A 182 6.14 -1.39 -2.71
C LEU A 182 5.83 -0.18 -3.60
N ILE A 183 6.83 0.31 -4.32
CA ILE A 183 6.69 1.44 -5.23
C ILE A 183 7.17 1.00 -6.60
N LEU A 184 6.23 0.84 -7.53
CA LEU A 184 6.50 0.41 -8.91
C LEU A 184 6.52 1.62 -9.83
N SER A 185 7.65 1.85 -10.49
CA SER A 185 7.78 2.77 -11.61
C SER A 185 7.83 2.01 -12.94
N ASP A 186 7.89 2.74 -14.04
CA ASP A 186 8.08 2.19 -15.39
C ASP A 186 9.39 1.42 -15.58
N LYS A 187 10.35 1.56 -14.68
CA LYS A 187 11.71 1.00 -14.82
C LYS A 187 12.23 0.28 -13.57
N ARG A 188 11.56 0.37 -12.44
CA ARG A 188 12.07 -0.14 -11.16
C ARG A 188 10.95 -0.48 -10.20
N LEU A 189 11.20 -1.49 -9.41
CA LEU A 189 10.46 -1.78 -8.19
C LEU A 189 11.33 -1.40 -6.99
N TYR A 190 10.82 -0.50 -6.16
CA TYR A 190 11.44 -0.15 -4.88
C TYR A 190 10.65 -0.85 -3.77
N CYS A 191 11.39 -1.48 -2.86
CA CYS A 191 10.83 -2.12 -1.67
C CYS A 191 11.43 -1.43 -0.45
N ALA A 192 10.60 -1.03 0.48
CA ALA A 192 11.03 -0.43 1.73
C ALA A 192 10.25 -1.04 2.89
N ARG A 193 10.92 -1.20 4.01
CA ARG A 193 10.29 -1.59 5.28
C ARG A 193 10.83 -0.73 6.41
N ASP A 194 10.12 -0.67 7.49
CA ASP A 194 10.57 -0.01 8.71
C ASP A 194 11.84 -0.67 9.26
N LYS A 195 12.49 0.02 10.19
CA LYS A 195 13.78 -0.41 10.76
C LYS A 195 13.70 -1.69 11.61
N TYR A 196 12.51 -2.04 12.07
CA TYR A 196 12.31 -3.24 12.89
C TYR A 196 11.91 -4.46 12.05
N GLY A 197 11.32 -4.24 10.87
CA GLY A 197 10.90 -5.29 9.97
C GLY A 197 9.62 -6.00 10.42
N LEU A 198 8.75 -5.23 11.02
CA LEU A 198 7.43 -5.68 11.46
C LEU A 198 6.44 -5.70 10.28
#